data_4425380b273b60907550eb9091db949c
#
_entry.id   4425380b273b60907550eb9091db949c
#
_cell.length_a   1.000
_cell.length_b   1.000
_cell.length_c   1.000
_cell.angle_alpha   90.00
_cell.angle_beta   90.00
_cell.angle_gamma   90.00
#
_symmetry.space_group_name_H-M   'P 1'
#
loop_
_entity.id
_entity.type
_entity.pdbx_description
1 polymer ?
#
loop_
_entity_poly.entity_id
_entity_poly.type
_entity_poly.pdbx_seq_one_letter_code
_entity_poly.pdbx_strand_id
1 'polypeptide(L)'
;MNKTIVNLSLMIELGLAESEICRKTLDYLMSAQGEDGSWDENHAINQYNPPFWNTPGDLKTKMWLTTSILDCLIQLGYSESEAVRKGTRFLLENRDEQGKFFGFLHSTWISVGVFGQLDGVGSEIVKKALEVIERNLDRLEDGAGNFIWCLECFYAAGISKDIPMVRRCIDRVIDLQKQDGAWTSGDGEKYSVSTTINALRTLKMYNVW
;
A
#
# COMPACT_ATOMS: atom_id res chain seq x y z
N MET A 1 -3.37 8.17 -13.08
CA MET A 1 -2.33 7.67 -12.15
C MET A 1 -2.75 6.36 -11.46
N ASN A 2 -3.89 6.30 -10.79
CA ASN A 2 -4.35 5.11 -10.06
C ASN A 2 -4.28 3.79 -10.86
N LYS A 3 -4.87 3.73 -12.07
CA LYS A 3 -4.80 2.52 -12.93
C LYS A 3 -3.38 2.11 -13.29
N THR A 4 -2.48 3.07 -13.42
CA THR A 4 -1.06 2.81 -13.70
C THR A 4 -0.42 2.06 -12.54
N ILE A 5 -0.69 2.47 -11.29
CA ILE A 5 -0.17 1.83 -10.08
C ILE A 5 -0.71 0.39 -9.96
N VAL A 6 -2.03 0.21 -10.09
CA VAL A 6 -2.66 -1.12 -10.02
C VAL A 6 -2.06 -2.09 -11.04
N ASN A 7 -1.87 -1.63 -12.29
CA ASN A 7 -1.25 -2.45 -13.31
C ASN A 7 0.23 -2.74 -13.03
N LEU A 8 0.97 -1.75 -12.50
CA LEU A 8 2.38 -1.93 -12.14
C LEU A 8 2.54 -2.95 -11.00
N SER A 9 1.71 -2.85 -9.95
CA SER A 9 1.69 -3.84 -8.87
C SER A 9 1.42 -5.24 -9.39
N LEU A 10 0.44 -5.41 -10.30
CA LEU A 10 0.16 -6.69 -10.92
C LEU A 10 1.35 -7.21 -11.76
N MET A 11 2.05 -6.34 -12.47
CA MET A 11 3.25 -6.72 -13.23
C MET A 11 4.38 -7.20 -12.30
N ILE A 12 4.57 -6.56 -11.15
CA ILE A 12 5.52 -6.98 -10.12
C ILE A 12 5.15 -8.39 -9.62
N GLU A 13 3.89 -8.59 -9.26
CA GLU A 13 3.37 -9.89 -8.79
C GLU A 13 3.54 -11.03 -9.81
N LEU A 14 3.41 -10.72 -11.09
CA LEU A 14 3.58 -11.68 -12.19
C LEU A 14 5.05 -11.90 -12.60
N GLY A 15 6.01 -11.27 -11.92
CA GLY A 15 7.43 -11.38 -12.27
C GLY A 15 7.81 -10.68 -13.57
N LEU A 16 7.03 -9.69 -14.01
CA LEU A 16 7.26 -8.94 -15.26
C LEU A 16 8.05 -7.63 -15.05
N ALA A 17 8.77 -7.50 -13.93
CA ALA A 17 9.55 -6.32 -13.55
C ALA A 17 10.54 -5.87 -14.64
N GLU A 18 11.17 -6.83 -15.34
CA GLU A 18 12.17 -6.58 -16.38
C GLU A 18 11.57 -6.27 -17.77
N SER A 19 10.24 -6.27 -17.90
CA SER A 19 9.59 -6.04 -19.19
C SER A 19 9.74 -4.59 -19.67
N GLU A 20 9.74 -4.40 -20.99
CA GLU A 20 9.79 -3.06 -21.60
C GLU A 20 8.60 -2.18 -21.17
N ILE A 21 7.42 -2.81 -20.98
CA ILE A 21 6.22 -2.11 -20.51
C ILE A 21 6.44 -1.60 -19.09
N CYS A 22 7.02 -2.41 -18.19
CA CYS A 22 7.34 -2.00 -16.83
C CYS A 22 8.30 -0.81 -16.84
N ARG A 23 9.39 -0.87 -17.59
CA ARG A 23 10.35 0.24 -17.72
C ARG A 23 9.69 1.54 -18.22
N LYS A 24 8.89 1.48 -19.29
CA LYS A 24 8.15 2.65 -19.79
C LYS A 24 7.18 3.22 -18.75
N THR A 25 6.56 2.35 -17.96
CA THR A 25 5.67 2.77 -16.87
C THR A 25 6.45 3.50 -15.78
N LEU A 26 7.61 3.01 -15.42
CA LEU A 26 8.49 3.65 -14.43
C LEU A 26 8.99 5.02 -14.92
N ASP A 27 9.44 5.12 -16.18
CA ASP A 27 9.86 6.38 -16.79
C ASP A 27 8.73 7.42 -16.75
N TYR A 28 7.52 6.99 -17.08
CA TYR A 28 6.34 7.85 -16.98
C TYR A 28 6.08 8.30 -15.53
N LEU A 29 6.10 7.39 -14.56
CA LEU A 29 5.87 7.72 -13.15
C LEU A 29 6.92 8.71 -12.64
N MET A 30 8.20 8.47 -12.91
CA MET A 30 9.27 9.37 -12.50
C MET A 30 9.15 10.75 -13.15
N SER A 31 8.74 10.83 -14.42
CA SER A 31 8.53 12.11 -15.12
C SER A 31 7.28 12.86 -14.66
N ALA A 32 6.31 12.17 -14.08
CA ALA A 32 5.05 12.74 -13.60
C ALA A 32 5.09 13.20 -12.14
N GLN A 33 6.23 13.06 -11.45
CA GLN A 33 6.39 13.53 -10.07
C GLN A 33 6.37 15.07 -10.02
N GLY A 34 5.57 15.60 -9.09
CA GLY A 34 5.51 17.03 -8.83
C GLY A 34 6.79 17.59 -8.21
N GLU A 35 6.96 18.91 -8.28
CA GLU A 35 8.11 19.60 -7.66
C GLU A 35 8.15 19.41 -6.14
N ASP A 36 6.98 19.27 -5.51
CA ASP A 36 6.82 18.98 -4.08
C ASP A 36 7.18 17.52 -3.72
N GLY A 37 7.51 16.69 -4.70
CA GLY A 37 7.85 15.28 -4.52
C GLY A 37 6.65 14.34 -4.50
N SER A 38 5.43 14.87 -4.58
CA SER A 38 4.21 14.06 -4.61
C SER A 38 3.87 13.57 -6.02
N TRP A 39 3.01 12.56 -6.08
CA TRP A 39 2.25 12.23 -7.30
C TRP A 39 0.78 12.54 -7.09
N ASP A 40 0.15 12.99 -8.16
CA ASP A 40 -1.25 13.36 -8.15
C ASP A 40 -1.98 12.76 -9.36
N GLU A 41 -3.28 12.74 -9.29
CA GLU A 41 -4.11 12.32 -10.41
C GLU A 41 -4.26 13.47 -11.43
N ASN A 42 -4.46 13.13 -12.68
CA ASN A 42 -4.67 14.14 -13.72
C ASN A 42 -6.05 14.78 -13.56
N HIS A 43 -6.12 16.11 -13.57
CA HIS A 43 -7.37 16.86 -13.47
C HIS A 43 -8.41 16.51 -14.55
N ALA A 44 -7.98 15.95 -15.69
CA ALA A 44 -8.88 15.47 -16.73
C ALA A 44 -9.85 14.38 -16.26
N ILE A 45 -9.53 13.65 -15.15
CA ILE A 45 -10.46 12.65 -14.61
C ILE A 45 -11.72 13.25 -13.99
N ASN A 46 -11.74 14.54 -13.64
CA ASN A 46 -12.90 15.20 -13.05
C ASN A 46 -14.15 15.11 -13.92
N GLN A 47 -13.99 15.06 -15.26
CA GLN A 47 -15.10 14.86 -16.20
C GLN A 47 -15.81 13.50 -16.04
N TYR A 48 -15.18 12.52 -15.37
CA TYR A 48 -15.71 11.18 -15.15
C TYR A 48 -16.20 10.95 -13.73
N ASN A 49 -16.38 12.02 -12.93
CA ASN A 49 -16.80 11.95 -11.53
C ASN A 49 -15.98 10.93 -10.72
N PRO A 50 -14.68 11.14 -10.52
CA PRO A 50 -13.85 10.21 -9.77
C PRO A 50 -14.38 10.06 -8.35
N PRO A 51 -14.14 8.90 -7.69
CA PRO A 51 -14.50 8.73 -6.31
C PRO A 51 -13.76 9.72 -5.42
N PHE A 52 -14.34 10.07 -4.27
CA PHE A 52 -13.81 11.10 -3.36
C PHE A 52 -12.36 10.84 -2.90
N TRP A 53 -11.94 9.59 -2.87
CA TRP A 53 -10.58 9.18 -2.49
C TRP A 53 -9.55 9.35 -3.63
N ASN A 54 -10.00 9.69 -4.85
CA ASN A 54 -9.16 9.88 -6.04
C ASN A 54 -9.41 11.24 -6.70
N THR A 55 -9.56 12.30 -5.87
CA THR A 55 -9.80 13.66 -6.33
C THR A 55 -8.48 14.36 -6.63
N PRO A 56 -8.22 14.81 -7.87
CA PRO A 56 -7.03 15.55 -8.22
C PRO A 56 -6.86 16.82 -7.36
N GLY A 57 -5.65 17.10 -6.91
CA GLY A 57 -5.30 18.22 -6.06
C GLY A 57 -5.57 18.02 -4.56
N ASP A 58 -6.32 16.99 -4.16
CA ASP A 58 -6.54 16.68 -2.75
C ASP A 58 -5.27 16.06 -2.13
N LEU A 59 -4.86 16.60 -0.99
CA LEU A 59 -3.70 16.08 -0.26
C LEU A 59 -3.85 14.58 0.10
N LYS A 60 -5.07 14.09 0.40
CA LYS A 60 -5.30 12.66 0.66
C LYS A 60 -5.01 11.81 -0.56
N THR A 61 -5.42 12.27 -1.75
CA THR A 61 -5.11 11.61 -3.03
C THR A 61 -3.62 11.59 -3.27
N LYS A 62 -2.94 12.74 -3.12
CA LYS A 62 -1.48 12.82 -3.23
C LYS A 62 -0.76 11.88 -2.28
N MET A 63 -1.15 11.83 -1.01
CA MET A 63 -0.58 10.93 -0.02
C MET A 63 -0.73 9.47 -0.42
N TRP A 64 -1.93 9.06 -0.82
CA TRP A 64 -2.21 7.70 -1.24
C TRP A 64 -1.42 7.29 -2.49
N LEU A 65 -1.41 8.14 -3.53
CA LEU A 65 -0.67 7.88 -4.76
C LEU A 65 0.84 7.84 -4.51
N THR A 66 1.35 8.78 -3.72
CA THR A 66 2.79 8.86 -3.41
C THR A 66 3.26 7.63 -2.65
N THR A 67 2.54 7.19 -1.60
CA THR A 67 2.92 5.98 -0.87
C THR A 67 2.91 4.75 -1.77
N SER A 68 1.89 4.59 -2.61
CA SER A 68 1.74 3.43 -3.50
C SER A 68 2.80 3.39 -4.60
N ILE A 69 3.16 4.55 -5.17
CA ILE A 69 4.21 4.62 -6.19
C ILE A 69 5.58 4.35 -5.56
N LEU A 70 5.85 4.91 -4.38
CA LEU A 70 7.10 4.64 -3.67
C LEU A 70 7.27 3.16 -3.36
N ASP A 71 6.22 2.48 -2.92
CA ASP A 71 6.25 1.05 -2.66
C ASP A 71 6.63 0.27 -3.94
N CYS A 72 6.01 0.58 -5.08
CA CYS A 72 6.37 -0.04 -6.36
C CYS A 72 7.82 0.27 -6.77
N LEU A 73 8.28 1.52 -6.64
CA LEU A 73 9.65 1.92 -7.00
C LEU A 73 10.68 1.17 -6.17
N ILE A 74 10.46 1.03 -4.87
CA ILE A 74 11.38 0.33 -3.96
C ILE A 74 11.43 -1.15 -4.29
N GLN A 75 10.28 -1.81 -4.48
CA GLN A 75 10.20 -3.22 -4.88
C GLN A 75 10.90 -3.50 -6.21
N LEU A 76 10.96 -2.51 -7.10
CA LEU A 76 11.65 -2.58 -8.40
C LEU A 76 13.13 -2.17 -8.35
N GLY A 77 13.68 -1.93 -7.15
CA GLY A 77 15.10 -1.63 -6.95
C GLY A 77 15.50 -0.17 -7.14
N TYR A 78 14.55 0.77 -7.17
CA TYR A 78 14.81 2.21 -7.34
C TYR A 78 14.96 2.98 -6.02
N SER A 79 15.28 2.31 -4.92
CA SER A 79 15.39 2.88 -3.56
C SER A 79 16.28 4.13 -3.51
N GLU A 80 17.37 4.15 -4.26
CA GLU A 80 18.36 5.24 -4.29
C GLU A 80 18.01 6.37 -5.26
N SER A 81 16.87 6.28 -5.96
CA SER A 81 16.50 7.28 -6.96
C SER A 81 16.13 8.63 -6.34
N GLU A 82 16.30 9.70 -7.11
CA GLU A 82 15.86 11.04 -6.67
C GLU A 82 14.35 11.08 -6.46
N ALA A 83 13.59 10.34 -7.25
CA ALA A 83 12.15 10.25 -7.12
C ALA A 83 11.75 9.67 -5.74
N VAL A 84 12.41 8.62 -5.27
CA VAL A 84 12.17 8.06 -3.95
C VAL A 84 12.56 9.05 -2.85
N ARG A 85 13.72 9.72 -2.97
CA ARG A 85 14.13 10.73 -1.98
C ARG A 85 13.15 11.91 -1.87
N LYS A 86 12.63 12.42 -2.99
CA LYS A 86 11.63 13.49 -2.98
C LYS A 86 10.29 13.02 -2.42
N GLY A 87 9.81 11.87 -2.85
CA GLY A 87 8.55 11.31 -2.39
C GLY A 87 8.53 10.98 -0.90
N THR A 88 9.61 10.39 -0.37
CA THR A 88 9.72 10.11 1.07
C THR A 88 9.77 11.39 1.90
N ARG A 89 10.44 12.44 1.42
CA ARG A 89 10.41 13.77 2.07
C ARG A 89 8.98 14.31 2.13
N PHE A 90 8.25 14.28 1.02
CA PHE A 90 6.85 14.69 0.99
C PHE A 90 6.00 13.92 2.02
N LEU A 91 6.17 12.61 2.13
CA LEU A 91 5.44 11.82 3.14
C LEU A 91 5.78 12.26 4.56
N LEU A 92 7.06 12.49 4.87
CA LEU A 92 7.51 12.89 6.20
C LEU A 92 7.01 14.28 6.60
N GLU A 93 6.93 15.22 5.67
CA GLU A 93 6.38 16.56 5.88
C GLU A 93 4.86 16.55 6.14
N ASN A 94 4.19 15.49 5.70
CA ASN A 94 2.74 15.29 5.88
C ASN A 94 2.41 14.17 6.88
N ARG A 95 3.21 14.02 7.91
CA ARG A 95 3.02 13.09 9.03
C ARG A 95 2.84 13.87 10.33
N ASP A 96 1.93 13.42 11.20
CA ASP A 96 1.79 14.00 12.53
C ASP A 96 2.87 13.50 13.51
N GLU A 97 2.95 14.14 14.67
CA GLU A 97 3.91 13.77 15.73
C GLU A 97 3.68 12.36 16.30
N GLN A 98 2.46 11.83 16.16
CA GLN A 98 2.09 10.50 16.61
C GLN A 98 2.47 9.40 15.61
N GLY A 99 2.93 9.78 14.39
CA GLY A 99 3.35 8.85 13.35
C GLY A 99 2.28 8.49 12.33
N LYS A 100 1.11 9.13 12.39
CA LYS A 100 0.07 8.95 11.38
C LYS A 100 0.41 9.78 10.14
N PHE A 101 0.46 9.14 8.99
CA PHE A 101 0.53 9.83 7.71
C PHE A 101 -0.83 10.40 7.34
N PHE A 102 -0.83 11.62 6.79
CA PHE A 102 -2.07 12.32 6.48
C PHE A 102 -2.97 11.52 5.52
N GLY A 103 -4.26 11.68 5.67
CA GLY A 103 -5.26 11.05 4.81
C GLY A 103 -5.82 9.74 5.36
N PHE A 104 -5.90 8.74 4.51
CA PHE A 104 -6.45 7.42 4.85
C PHE A 104 -5.47 6.61 5.70
N LEU A 105 -5.98 5.68 6.50
CA LEU A 105 -5.14 4.77 7.26
C LEU A 105 -4.24 3.91 6.34
N HIS A 106 -4.70 3.65 5.11
CA HIS A 106 -3.92 2.99 4.05
C HIS A 106 -2.56 3.67 3.83
N SER A 107 -2.50 5.01 3.78
CA SER A 107 -1.24 5.73 3.63
C SER A 107 -0.26 5.41 4.77
N THR A 108 -0.77 5.15 5.98
CA THR A 108 0.09 4.80 7.12
C THR A 108 0.66 3.40 7.00
N TRP A 109 -0.15 2.38 6.66
CA TRP A 109 0.42 1.02 6.56
C TRP A 109 1.26 0.80 5.30
N ILE A 110 0.95 1.46 4.17
CA ILE A 110 1.85 1.41 3.01
C ILE A 110 3.18 2.08 3.34
N SER A 111 3.15 3.19 4.09
CA SER A 111 4.38 3.84 4.58
C SER A 111 5.21 2.93 5.49
N VAL A 112 4.60 2.01 6.26
CA VAL A 112 5.35 0.97 6.99
C VAL A 112 6.13 0.09 6.01
N GLY A 113 5.52 -0.35 4.89
CA GLY A 113 6.20 -1.08 3.83
C GLY A 113 7.37 -0.28 3.24
N VAL A 114 7.12 0.98 2.89
CA VAL A 114 8.12 1.90 2.30
C VAL A 114 9.31 2.12 3.25
N PHE A 115 9.05 2.64 4.44
CA PHE A 115 10.12 2.98 5.39
C PHE A 115 10.76 1.75 6.05
N GLY A 116 10.02 0.63 6.15
CA GLY A 116 10.57 -0.64 6.60
C GLY A 116 11.65 -1.18 5.68
N GLN A 117 11.47 -1.02 4.37
CA GLN A 117 12.46 -1.41 3.37
C GLN A 117 13.65 -0.42 3.28
N LEU A 118 13.42 0.88 3.51
CA LEU A 118 14.46 1.92 3.41
C LEU A 118 15.27 2.05 4.69
N ASP A 119 14.60 2.15 5.84
CA ASP A 119 15.21 2.53 7.13
C ASP A 119 15.23 1.37 8.13
N GLY A 120 14.58 0.25 7.78
CA GLY A 120 14.42 -0.92 8.63
C GLY A 120 13.27 -0.81 9.63
N VAL A 121 12.77 -1.97 10.06
CA VAL A 121 11.64 -2.10 11.00
C VAL A 121 11.90 -1.50 12.38
N GLY A 122 13.17 -1.32 12.75
CA GLY A 122 13.59 -0.70 14.01
C GLY A 122 13.55 0.82 14.03
N SER A 123 13.30 1.47 12.89
CA SER A 123 13.27 2.94 12.79
C SER A 123 12.10 3.54 13.58
N GLU A 124 12.30 4.75 14.08
CA GLU A 124 11.26 5.48 14.84
C GLU A 124 10.03 5.77 13.99
N ILE A 125 10.21 5.95 12.69
CA ILE A 125 9.13 6.17 11.73
C ILE A 125 8.22 4.95 11.70
N VAL A 126 8.79 3.76 11.52
CA VAL A 126 8.04 2.51 11.44
C VAL A 126 7.37 2.19 12.77
N LYS A 127 8.07 2.32 13.90
CA LYS A 127 7.51 2.05 15.23
C LYS A 127 6.26 2.89 15.50
N LYS A 128 6.34 4.21 15.30
CA LYS A 128 5.18 5.11 15.49
C LYS A 128 4.04 4.78 14.54
N ALA A 129 4.32 4.48 13.28
CA ALA A 129 3.29 4.10 12.33
C ALA A 129 2.59 2.79 12.74
N LEU A 130 3.33 1.79 13.23
CA LEU A 130 2.77 0.55 13.76
C LEU A 130 1.87 0.78 14.97
N GLU A 131 2.24 1.66 15.90
CA GLU A 131 1.40 2.04 17.03
C GLU A 131 0.08 2.70 16.60
N VAL A 132 0.13 3.53 15.54
CA VAL A 132 -1.09 4.12 14.96
C VAL A 132 -1.99 3.04 14.38
N ILE A 133 -1.41 2.11 13.63
CA ILE A 133 -2.18 1.02 13.01
C ILE A 133 -2.81 0.16 14.10
N GLU A 134 -2.07 -0.25 15.12
CA GLU A 134 -2.56 -1.08 16.20
C GLU A 134 -3.75 -0.46 16.94
N ARG A 135 -3.67 0.84 17.26
CA ARG A 135 -4.79 1.59 17.89
C ARG A 135 -6.05 1.67 17.03
N ASN A 136 -5.92 1.47 15.71
CA ASN A 136 -7.03 1.56 14.76
C ASN A 136 -7.41 0.20 14.16
N LEU A 137 -6.74 -0.89 14.54
CA LEU A 137 -6.91 -2.20 13.92
C LEU A 137 -8.36 -2.72 14.04
N ASP A 138 -8.97 -2.52 15.22
CA ASP A 138 -10.35 -2.96 15.47
C ASP A 138 -11.42 -2.13 14.72
N ARG A 139 -11.00 -1.01 14.10
CA ARG A 139 -11.85 -0.16 13.25
C ARG A 139 -11.72 -0.49 11.77
N LEU A 140 -10.85 -1.45 11.40
CA LEU A 140 -10.77 -1.97 10.05
C LEU A 140 -12.00 -2.88 9.82
N GLU A 141 -13.14 -2.22 9.62
CA GLU A 141 -14.38 -2.87 9.19
C GLU A 141 -14.25 -3.24 7.70
N ASP A 142 -15.18 -3.99 7.16
CA ASP A 142 -15.38 -4.24 5.73
C ASP A 142 -14.47 -5.30 5.07
N GLY A 143 -14.41 -6.48 5.67
CA GLY A 143 -13.90 -7.66 4.99
C GLY A 143 -12.39 -7.86 5.09
N ALA A 144 -11.94 -8.92 4.45
CA ALA A 144 -10.56 -9.36 4.56
C ALA A 144 -9.55 -8.44 3.86
N GLY A 145 -10.00 -7.64 2.87
CA GLY A 145 -9.11 -6.87 1.99
C GLY A 145 -8.15 -5.94 2.72
N ASN A 146 -8.63 -5.21 3.73
CA ASN A 146 -7.80 -4.29 4.50
C ASN A 146 -6.72 -5.02 5.31
N PHE A 147 -7.06 -6.13 5.93
CA PHE A 147 -6.10 -6.94 6.69
C PHE A 147 -5.07 -7.59 5.79
N ILE A 148 -5.50 -8.10 4.62
CA ILE A 148 -4.62 -8.68 3.61
C ILE A 148 -3.60 -7.64 3.15
N TRP A 149 -4.04 -6.46 2.75
CA TRP A 149 -3.17 -5.38 2.28
C TRP A 149 -2.21 -4.89 3.37
N CYS A 150 -2.71 -4.75 4.60
CA CYS A 150 -1.87 -4.40 5.74
C CYS A 150 -0.75 -5.45 5.96
N LEU A 151 -1.09 -6.75 5.90
CA LEU A 151 -0.15 -7.86 6.01
C LEU A 151 0.90 -7.87 4.88
N GLU A 152 0.49 -7.56 3.64
CA GLU A 152 1.41 -7.45 2.51
C GLU A 152 2.46 -6.34 2.75
N CYS A 153 2.01 -5.17 3.24
CA CYS A 153 2.92 -4.08 3.61
C CYS A 153 3.87 -4.47 4.77
N PHE A 154 3.36 -5.18 5.77
CA PHE A 154 4.18 -5.67 6.88
C PHE A 154 5.21 -6.70 6.41
N TYR A 155 4.81 -7.60 5.52
CA TYR A 155 5.71 -8.58 4.93
C TYR A 155 6.84 -7.90 4.12
N ALA A 156 6.49 -6.93 3.28
CA ALA A 156 7.46 -6.14 2.52
C ALA A 156 8.47 -5.42 3.44
N ALA A 157 8.01 -4.93 4.60
CA ALA A 157 8.87 -4.35 5.63
C ALA A 157 9.73 -5.38 6.39
N GLY A 158 9.52 -6.67 6.20
CA GLY A 158 10.22 -7.73 6.95
C GLY A 158 9.70 -7.93 8.39
N ILE A 159 8.45 -7.52 8.66
CA ILE A 159 7.84 -7.67 9.99
C ILE A 159 7.37 -9.12 10.18
N SER A 160 7.89 -9.76 11.24
CA SER A 160 7.61 -11.17 11.55
C SER A 160 6.15 -11.40 11.95
N LYS A 161 5.62 -12.58 11.58
CA LYS A 161 4.33 -13.07 12.08
C LYS A 161 4.28 -13.28 13.61
N ASP A 162 5.43 -13.29 14.28
CA ASP A 162 5.49 -13.43 15.74
C ASP A 162 5.11 -12.15 16.47
N ILE A 163 5.04 -11.02 15.78
CA ILE A 163 4.52 -9.77 16.34
C ILE A 163 3.00 -9.93 16.59
N PRO A 164 2.52 -9.64 17.82
CA PRO A 164 1.12 -9.87 18.18
C PRO A 164 0.10 -9.23 17.23
N MET A 165 0.36 -8.01 16.77
CA MET A 165 -0.50 -7.30 15.82
C MET A 165 -0.58 -8.04 14.48
N VAL A 166 0.55 -8.54 13.95
CA VAL A 166 0.57 -9.30 12.68
C VAL A 166 -0.24 -10.59 12.84
N ARG A 167 -0.06 -11.29 13.96
CA ARG A 167 -0.83 -12.49 14.27
C ARG A 167 -2.33 -12.21 14.32
N ARG A 168 -2.76 -11.14 15.00
CA ARG A 168 -4.17 -10.70 15.00
C ARG A 168 -4.71 -10.45 13.59
N CYS A 169 -3.93 -9.81 12.71
CA CYS A 169 -4.32 -9.62 11.31
C CYS A 169 -4.49 -10.95 10.58
N ILE A 170 -3.57 -11.90 10.77
CA ILE A 170 -3.62 -13.24 10.18
C ILE A 170 -4.87 -13.98 10.67
N ASP A 171 -5.08 -14.04 11.99
CA ASP A 171 -6.23 -14.70 12.60
C ASP A 171 -7.53 -14.09 12.06
N ARG A 172 -7.59 -12.76 11.93
CA ARG A 172 -8.75 -12.09 11.37
C ARG A 172 -9.02 -12.44 9.90
N VAL A 173 -7.96 -12.57 9.08
CA VAL A 173 -8.12 -13.05 7.68
C VAL A 173 -8.69 -14.46 7.67
N ILE A 174 -8.19 -15.37 8.53
CA ILE A 174 -8.66 -16.74 8.63
C ILE A 174 -10.14 -16.77 9.06
N ASP A 175 -10.51 -16.02 10.11
CA ASP A 175 -11.88 -15.97 10.63
C ASP A 175 -12.91 -15.45 9.62
N LEU A 176 -12.46 -14.63 8.66
CA LEU A 176 -13.32 -14.07 7.62
C LEU A 176 -13.48 -15.02 6.40
N GLN A 177 -12.87 -16.20 6.43
CA GLN A 177 -13.09 -17.20 5.38
C GLN A 177 -14.50 -17.76 5.46
N LYS A 178 -15.18 -17.79 4.32
CA LYS A 178 -16.52 -18.39 4.22
C LYS A 178 -16.44 -19.92 4.18
N GLN A 179 -17.59 -20.55 4.40
CA GLN A 179 -17.72 -22.02 4.34
C GLN A 179 -17.35 -22.62 2.97
N ASP A 180 -17.52 -21.84 1.90
CA ASP A 180 -17.13 -22.23 0.54
C ASP A 180 -15.62 -22.06 0.26
N GLY A 181 -14.85 -21.61 1.25
CA GLY A 181 -13.42 -21.37 1.16
C GLY A 181 -13.02 -20.00 0.59
N ALA A 182 -13.98 -19.18 0.17
CA ALA A 182 -13.71 -17.85 -0.38
C ALA A 182 -13.67 -16.76 0.68
N TRP A 183 -13.12 -15.59 0.30
CA TRP A 183 -13.24 -14.33 1.03
C TRP A 183 -14.04 -13.31 0.23
N THR A 184 -14.95 -12.61 0.89
CA THR A 184 -15.67 -11.48 0.28
C THR A 184 -14.81 -10.22 0.31
N SER A 185 -14.99 -9.40 -0.73
CA SER A 185 -14.42 -8.05 -0.76
C SER A 185 -15.37 -7.04 -0.11
N GLY A 186 -14.86 -6.11 0.70
CA GLY A 186 -15.59 -4.93 1.16
C GLY A 186 -16.00 -3.99 0.02
N ASP A 187 -15.30 -4.04 -1.12
CA ASP A 187 -15.58 -3.23 -2.31
C ASP A 187 -16.65 -3.83 -3.23
N GLY A 188 -17.26 -4.95 -2.83
CA GLY A 188 -18.31 -5.62 -3.56
C GLY A 188 -17.95 -6.97 -4.15
N GLU A 189 -18.96 -7.77 -4.45
CA GLU A 189 -18.81 -9.19 -4.78
C GLU A 189 -17.94 -9.47 -6.03
N LYS A 190 -17.96 -8.56 -7.00
CA LYS A 190 -17.13 -8.67 -8.21
C LYS A 190 -15.62 -8.76 -7.94
N TYR A 191 -15.17 -8.32 -6.75
CA TYR A 191 -13.78 -8.38 -6.32
C TYR A 191 -13.47 -9.58 -5.41
N SER A 192 -14.45 -10.44 -5.08
CA SER A 192 -14.25 -11.55 -4.14
C SER A 192 -13.25 -12.60 -4.66
N VAL A 193 -13.18 -12.80 -5.97
CA VAL A 193 -12.18 -13.70 -6.56
C VAL A 193 -10.76 -13.18 -6.32
N SER A 194 -10.50 -11.90 -6.62
CA SER A 194 -9.17 -11.30 -6.37
C SER A 194 -8.85 -11.25 -4.88
N THR A 195 -9.82 -10.94 -4.02
CA THR A 195 -9.64 -10.97 -2.56
C THR A 195 -9.27 -12.36 -2.08
N THR A 196 -9.91 -13.41 -2.61
CA THR A 196 -9.59 -14.81 -2.27
C THR A 196 -8.17 -15.18 -2.68
N ILE A 197 -7.76 -14.83 -3.89
CA ILE A 197 -6.39 -15.07 -4.38
C ILE A 197 -5.36 -14.34 -3.49
N ASN A 198 -5.63 -13.09 -3.17
CA ASN A 198 -4.74 -12.28 -2.31
C ASN A 198 -4.67 -12.84 -0.89
N ALA A 199 -5.79 -13.30 -0.31
CA ALA A 199 -5.80 -13.95 1.00
C ALA A 199 -4.90 -15.19 1.01
N LEU A 200 -5.07 -16.09 0.05
CA LEU A 200 -4.27 -17.31 -0.05
C LEU A 200 -2.77 -17.01 -0.23
N ARG A 201 -2.45 -16.04 -1.10
CA ARG A 201 -1.07 -15.60 -1.33
C ARG A 201 -0.45 -15.05 -0.04
N THR A 202 -1.14 -14.15 0.63
CA THR A 202 -0.66 -13.50 1.85
C THR A 202 -0.47 -14.50 2.99
N LEU A 203 -1.42 -15.41 3.21
CA LEU A 203 -1.28 -16.47 4.22
C LEU A 203 -0.10 -17.40 3.90
N LYS A 204 0.12 -17.72 2.62
CA LYS A 204 1.30 -18.48 2.19
C LYS A 204 2.61 -17.74 2.45
N MET A 205 2.68 -16.43 2.19
CA MET A 205 3.88 -15.61 2.48
C MET A 205 4.28 -15.70 3.96
N TYR A 206 3.32 -15.76 4.87
CA TYR A 206 3.57 -15.94 6.30
C TYR A 206 3.72 -17.40 6.77
N ASN A 207 3.74 -18.37 5.85
CA ASN A 207 3.79 -19.80 6.16
C ASN A 207 2.70 -20.21 7.18
N VAL A 208 1.48 -19.82 6.91
CA VAL A 208 0.29 -20.16 7.72
C VAL A 208 -0.50 -21.30 7.07
N TRP A 209 -0.20 -21.58 5.81
CA TRP A 209 -0.79 -22.65 4.98
C TRP A 209 0.32 -23.54 4.43
#